data_3886277e5f5f584f666c95cec6d30044
#
_entry.id   3886277e5f5f584f666c95cec6d30044
#
_cell.length_a   1.000
_cell.length_b   1.000
_cell.length_c   1.000
_cell.angle_alpha   90.00
_cell.angle_beta   90.00
_cell.angle_gamma   90.00
#
_symmetry.space_group_name_H-M   'P 1'
#
loop_
_entity.id
_entity.type
_entity.pdbx_description
1 polymer ?
#
loop_
_entity_poly.entity_id
_entity_poly.type
_entity_poly.pdbx_seq_one_letter_code
_entity_poly.pdbx_strand_id
1 'polypeptide(L)'
;MKALPKLLLALAAVAAFCIIQPAKANQIINPGLETGNLTGWTLHPGFFAMGAASGVSPHSGSYQAFSSTGSGVLGQSFATTLGQSYTVDFWAATTTGGALSVLGGATVFNHIFAGLTSYTEFTFTFTALSTSSPIQFSAAGFFFLDDISVTPTGVPDGGTTVSLLGCALLGLVALRRKLNC
;
A
#
# COMPACT_ATOMS: atom_id res chain seq x y z
N MET A 1 51.66 12.99 9.71
CA MET A 1 50.48 12.37 10.35
C MET A 1 49.23 13.26 10.32
N LYS A 2 48.87 13.89 9.17
CA LYS A 2 47.70 14.83 9.08
C LYS A 2 46.61 14.38 8.07
N ALA A 3 46.73 13.18 7.49
CA ALA A 3 45.77 12.70 6.47
C ALA A 3 44.62 11.82 7.03
N LEU A 4 44.78 11.28 8.23
CA LEU A 4 43.79 10.35 8.84
C LEU A 4 42.41 10.98 9.08
N PRO A 5 42.30 12.23 9.62
CA PRO A 5 40.99 12.82 9.88
C PRO A 5 40.17 13.16 8.62
N LYS A 6 40.86 13.50 7.51
CA LYS A 6 40.21 13.81 6.23
C LYS A 6 39.63 12.57 5.56
N LEU A 7 40.27 11.42 5.70
CA LEU A 7 39.80 10.15 5.16
C LEU A 7 38.61 9.60 5.94
N LEU A 8 38.61 9.76 7.28
CA LEU A 8 37.49 9.39 8.14
C LEU A 8 36.25 10.26 7.87
N LEU A 9 36.44 11.55 7.59
CA LEU A 9 35.33 12.46 7.27
C LEU A 9 34.71 12.13 5.91
N ALA A 10 35.52 11.76 4.92
CA ALA A 10 35.03 11.34 3.60
C ALA A 10 34.27 10.00 3.67
N LEU A 11 34.72 9.05 4.51
CA LEU A 11 34.05 7.78 4.71
C LEU A 11 32.71 7.94 5.47
N ALA A 12 32.65 8.85 6.43
CA ALA A 12 31.43 9.19 7.16
C ALA A 12 30.40 9.90 6.25
N ALA A 13 30.84 10.75 5.33
CA ALA A 13 29.97 11.42 4.37
C ALA A 13 29.37 10.44 3.34
N VAL A 14 30.10 9.42 2.93
CA VAL A 14 29.59 8.37 2.03
C VAL A 14 28.62 7.44 2.76
N ALA A 15 28.83 7.14 4.05
CA ALA A 15 27.91 6.35 4.84
C ALA A 15 26.57 7.06 5.12
N ALA A 16 26.57 8.39 5.21
CA ALA A 16 25.36 9.19 5.41
C ALA A 16 24.45 9.24 4.16
N PHE A 17 24.96 8.87 2.98
CA PHE A 17 24.15 8.72 1.75
C PHE A 17 23.53 7.34 1.59
N CYS A 18 23.65 6.45 2.58
CA CYS A 18 22.87 5.19 2.65
C CYS A 18 21.41 5.52 2.97
N ILE A 19 20.69 5.69 1.94
CA ILE A 19 19.34 6.11 1.70
C ILE A 19 18.36 5.35 2.60
N ILE A 20 17.64 6.11 3.37
CA ILE A 20 16.38 5.69 3.98
C ILE A 20 15.44 5.30 2.84
N GLN A 21 15.25 4.01 2.61
CA GLN A 21 14.16 3.55 1.76
C GLN A 21 12.86 3.94 2.45
N PRO A 22 11.94 4.65 1.77
CA PRO A 22 10.64 4.86 2.34
C PRO A 22 10.00 3.49 2.59
N ALA A 23 9.62 3.24 3.82
CA ALA A 23 8.79 2.07 4.14
C ALA A 23 7.58 2.08 3.21
N LYS A 24 7.17 0.91 2.72
CA LYS A 24 5.93 0.74 1.95
C LYS A 24 4.75 1.02 2.88
N ALA A 25 4.49 2.30 3.15
CA ALA A 25 3.38 2.71 4.00
C ALA A 25 2.07 2.60 3.22
N ASN A 26 1.05 2.08 3.88
CA ASN A 26 -0.32 2.11 3.35
C ASN A 26 -0.73 3.57 3.15
N GLN A 27 -1.26 3.88 1.96
CA GLN A 27 -1.70 5.22 1.58
C GLN A 27 -3.14 5.51 2.05
N ILE A 28 -3.84 4.48 2.52
CA ILE A 28 -5.25 4.56 2.91
C ILE A 28 -5.37 5.02 4.36
N ILE A 29 -6.27 5.98 4.59
CA ILE A 29 -6.64 6.42 5.93
C ILE A 29 -7.74 5.48 6.44
N ASN A 30 -7.60 5.01 7.69
CA ASN A 30 -8.54 4.08 8.32
C ASN A 30 -8.77 2.79 7.49
N PRO A 31 -7.71 2.05 7.18
CA PRO A 31 -7.75 0.93 6.24
C PRO A 31 -8.57 -0.27 6.76
N GLY A 32 -8.51 -0.57 8.05
CA GLY A 32 -9.28 -1.62 8.73
C GLY A 32 -10.57 -1.11 9.38
N LEU A 33 -10.97 0.16 9.14
CA LEU A 33 -12.17 0.79 9.68
C LEU A 33 -12.27 0.83 11.22
N GLU A 34 -11.15 0.59 11.91
CA GLU A 34 -11.04 0.42 13.36
C GLU A 34 -11.35 1.68 14.18
N THR A 35 -11.58 2.82 13.53
CA THR A 35 -12.15 4.00 14.18
C THR A 35 -13.65 3.85 14.53
N GLY A 36 -14.29 2.75 14.11
CA GLY A 36 -15.72 2.51 14.29
C GLY A 36 -16.63 3.39 13.42
N ASN A 37 -16.05 4.09 12.44
CA ASN A 37 -16.74 4.94 11.50
C ASN A 37 -15.98 5.00 10.15
N LEU A 38 -16.50 5.77 9.19
CA LEU A 38 -15.90 5.94 7.87
C LEU A 38 -14.98 7.18 7.77
N THR A 39 -14.32 7.57 8.85
CA THR A 39 -13.34 8.67 8.84
C THR A 39 -12.25 8.39 7.81
N GLY A 40 -11.95 9.37 6.96
CA GLY A 40 -11.00 9.23 5.84
C GLY A 40 -11.65 8.78 4.53
N TRP A 41 -12.80 8.11 4.58
CA TRP A 41 -13.56 7.71 3.41
C TRP A 41 -14.55 8.83 3.05
N THR A 42 -14.29 9.51 1.93
CA THR A 42 -15.03 10.71 1.52
C THR A 42 -16.26 10.42 0.65
N LEU A 43 -16.30 9.24 0.06
CA LEU A 43 -17.42 8.74 -0.75
C LEU A 43 -17.89 7.43 -0.14
N HIS A 44 -19.08 7.43 0.49
CA HIS A 44 -19.57 6.25 1.19
C HIS A 44 -21.10 6.04 1.14
N PRO A 45 -21.83 6.42 0.06
CA PRO A 45 -23.26 6.15 -0.02
C PRO A 45 -23.52 4.64 0.07
N GLY A 46 -24.43 4.25 0.99
CA GLY A 46 -24.81 2.86 1.19
C GLY A 46 -23.84 2.00 1.98
N PHE A 47 -22.68 2.53 2.41
CA PHE A 47 -21.74 1.86 3.30
C PHE A 47 -21.77 2.44 4.71
N PHE A 48 -21.52 1.57 5.70
CA PHE A 48 -21.35 1.90 7.11
C PHE A 48 -20.15 1.13 7.68
N ALA A 49 -19.49 1.71 8.68
CA ALA A 49 -18.57 0.94 9.52
C ALA A 49 -19.39 0.25 10.63
N MET A 50 -19.16 -1.04 10.84
CA MET A 50 -19.86 -1.81 11.85
C MET A 50 -19.04 -3.02 12.32
N GLY A 51 -19.37 -3.52 13.51
CA GLY A 51 -18.85 -4.78 14.03
C GLY A 51 -19.46 -6.00 13.30
N ALA A 52 -19.51 -7.14 13.98
CA ALA A 52 -20.13 -8.33 13.43
C ALA A 52 -21.59 -8.10 13.05
N ALA A 53 -21.98 -8.49 11.84
CA ALA A 53 -23.32 -8.33 11.30
C ALA A 53 -23.69 -9.47 10.35
N SER A 54 -24.96 -9.85 10.33
CA SER A 54 -25.50 -10.88 9.43
C SER A 54 -24.68 -12.19 9.42
N GLY A 55 -24.08 -12.54 10.55
CA GLY A 55 -23.25 -13.74 10.69
C GLY A 55 -21.82 -13.58 10.18
N VAL A 56 -21.42 -12.39 9.74
CA VAL A 56 -20.05 -12.07 9.30
C VAL A 56 -19.38 -11.22 10.36
N SER A 57 -18.30 -11.72 10.93
CA SER A 57 -17.41 -10.95 11.80
C SER A 57 -16.39 -10.20 10.98
N PRO A 58 -15.82 -9.06 11.46
CA PRO A 58 -14.70 -8.41 10.82
C PRO A 58 -13.57 -9.41 10.51
N HIS A 59 -12.86 -9.19 9.41
CA HIS A 59 -11.72 -10.03 9.05
C HIS A 59 -10.60 -9.86 10.09
N SER A 60 -10.35 -8.63 10.49
CA SER A 60 -9.46 -8.31 11.60
C SER A 60 -10.10 -7.28 12.54
N GLY A 61 -9.50 -7.08 13.71
CA GLY A 61 -9.95 -6.06 14.66
C GLY A 61 -11.40 -6.18 15.11
N SER A 62 -12.11 -5.05 15.13
CA SER A 62 -13.47 -4.94 15.69
C SER A 62 -14.51 -4.40 14.71
N TYR A 63 -14.08 -3.79 13.60
CA TYR A 63 -14.97 -3.11 12.66
C TYR A 63 -14.66 -3.51 11.21
N GLN A 64 -15.65 -3.35 10.35
CA GLN A 64 -15.62 -3.62 8.91
C GLN A 64 -16.55 -2.65 8.19
N ALA A 65 -16.39 -2.42 6.90
CA ALA A 65 -17.36 -1.70 6.09
C ALA A 65 -18.44 -2.64 5.57
N PHE A 66 -19.69 -2.24 5.67
CA PHE A 66 -20.85 -3.00 5.22
C PHE A 66 -21.71 -2.20 4.24
N SER A 67 -22.00 -2.78 3.08
CA SER A 67 -22.98 -2.26 2.12
C SER A 67 -24.38 -2.74 2.50
N SER A 68 -25.18 -1.89 3.11
CA SER A 68 -26.46 -2.25 3.74
C SER A 68 -27.66 -2.18 2.81
N THR A 69 -27.53 -1.51 1.65
CA THR A 69 -28.68 -1.23 0.77
C THR A 69 -28.72 -2.12 -0.47
N GLY A 70 -27.87 -3.15 -0.54
CA GLY A 70 -27.71 -3.99 -1.72
C GLY A 70 -27.04 -3.27 -2.90
N SER A 71 -26.67 -2.02 -2.73
CA SER A 71 -25.79 -1.26 -3.61
C SER A 71 -25.07 -0.19 -2.78
N GLY A 72 -23.82 0.07 -3.06
CA GLY A 72 -23.06 1.06 -2.30
C GLY A 72 -21.75 1.41 -2.98
N VAL A 73 -21.22 2.56 -2.56
CA VAL A 73 -19.90 3.02 -2.98
C VAL A 73 -19.10 3.42 -1.74
N LEU A 74 -17.85 2.93 -1.65
CA LEU A 74 -16.89 3.32 -0.61
C LEU A 74 -15.63 3.81 -1.31
N GLY A 75 -15.20 5.04 -1.05
CA GLY A 75 -14.04 5.58 -1.75
C GLY A 75 -13.32 6.69 -1.01
N GLN A 76 -12.04 6.81 -1.30
CA GLN A 76 -11.20 7.94 -0.91
C GLN A 76 -10.17 8.23 -2.01
N SER A 77 -9.59 9.42 -1.98
CA SER A 77 -8.44 9.77 -2.81
C SER A 77 -7.21 9.93 -1.93
N PHE A 78 -6.06 9.54 -2.46
CA PHE A 78 -4.78 9.60 -1.75
C PHE A 78 -3.68 10.12 -2.66
N ALA A 79 -2.60 10.64 -2.06
CA ALA A 79 -1.46 11.16 -2.79
C ALA A 79 -0.70 10.03 -3.51
N THR A 80 -0.37 10.26 -4.77
CA THR A 80 0.40 9.32 -5.60
C THR A 80 1.55 10.03 -6.31
N THR A 81 2.53 9.26 -6.74
CA THR A 81 3.61 9.73 -7.62
C THR A 81 3.33 9.31 -9.04
N LEU A 82 3.31 10.25 -9.97
CA LEU A 82 3.09 9.99 -11.40
C LEU A 82 4.05 8.90 -11.91
N GLY A 83 3.51 7.90 -12.59
CA GLY A 83 4.25 6.76 -13.14
C GLY A 83 4.61 5.68 -12.12
N GLN A 84 4.39 5.90 -10.81
CA GLN A 84 4.59 4.90 -9.78
C GLN A 84 3.46 3.87 -9.83
N SER A 85 3.82 2.57 -9.73
CA SER A 85 2.86 1.50 -9.56
C SER A 85 2.51 1.29 -8.08
N TYR A 86 1.26 0.91 -7.84
CA TYR A 86 0.71 0.65 -6.50
C TYR A 86 0.03 -0.71 -6.51
N THR A 87 0.20 -1.47 -5.42
CA THR A 87 -0.57 -2.67 -5.14
C THR A 87 -1.76 -2.29 -4.26
N VAL A 88 -2.92 -2.77 -4.64
CA VAL A 88 -4.16 -2.70 -3.84
C VAL A 88 -4.42 -4.10 -3.31
N ASP A 89 -4.55 -4.23 -2.00
CA ASP A 89 -4.98 -5.44 -1.32
C ASP A 89 -6.21 -5.13 -0.49
N PHE A 90 -7.17 -6.03 -0.45
CA PHE A 90 -8.38 -5.89 0.37
C PHE A 90 -9.03 -7.24 0.62
N TRP A 91 -9.75 -7.34 1.71
CA TRP A 91 -10.57 -8.49 2.04
C TRP A 91 -12.05 -8.18 1.81
N ALA A 92 -12.74 -9.10 1.15
CA ALA A 92 -14.16 -8.97 0.85
C ALA A 92 -14.94 -10.24 1.17
N ALA A 93 -16.13 -10.06 1.71
CA ALA A 93 -17.12 -11.12 1.95
C ALA A 93 -18.51 -10.65 1.51
N THR A 94 -19.42 -11.59 1.32
CA THR A 94 -20.83 -11.29 1.02
C THR A 94 -21.77 -12.36 1.58
N THR A 95 -22.98 -12.00 1.93
CA THR A 95 -24.02 -12.95 2.37
C THR A 95 -24.98 -13.37 1.26
N THR A 96 -25.04 -12.62 0.16
CA THR A 96 -26.04 -12.84 -0.89
C THR A 96 -25.43 -13.08 -2.26
N GLY A 97 -24.09 -12.95 -2.37
CA GLY A 97 -23.44 -12.84 -3.66
C GLY A 97 -23.62 -11.44 -4.27
N GLY A 98 -23.20 -11.28 -5.51
CA GLY A 98 -23.30 -10.03 -6.25
C GLY A 98 -21.99 -9.65 -6.94
N ALA A 99 -21.93 -8.43 -7.47
CA ALA A 99 -20.77 -7.91 -8.15
C ALA A 99 -20.05 -6.86 -7.29
N LEU A 100 -18.74 -6.96 -7.21
CA LEU A 100 -17.85 -5.96 -6.64
C LEU A 100 -16.94 -5.42 -7.73
N SER A 101 -16.98 -4.12 -7.95
CA SER A 101 -16.08 -3.40 -8.85
C SER A 101 -15.18 -2.50 -8.02
N VAL A 102 -13.87 -2.57 -8.24
CA VAL A 102 -12.89 -1.75 -7.53
C VAL A 102 -12.09 -0.93 -8.53
N LEU A 103 -12.14 0.39 -8.39
CA LEU A 103 -11.34 1.33 -9.15
C LEU A 103 -10.09 1.69 -8.34
N GLY A 104 -8.91 1.46 -8.87
CA GLY A 104 -7.63 1.95 -8.35
C GLY A 104 -6.95 2.82 -9.39
N GLY A 105 -6.83 4.12 -9.13
CA GLY A 105 -6.39 5.07 -10.14
C GLY A 105 -7.29 5.07 -11.38
N ALA A 106 -6.81 4.53 -12.51
CA ALA A 106 -7.59 4.33 -13.73
C ALA A 106 -7.85 2.85 -14.05
N THR A 107 -7.41 1.94 -13.19
CA THR A 107 -7.57 0.49 -13.36
C THR A 107 -8.84 0.01 -12.67
N VAL A 108 -9.64 -0.79 -13.35
CA VAL A 108 -10.86 -1.39 -12.80
C VAL A 108 -10.65 -2.89 -12.62
N PHE A 109 -10.83 -3.35 -11.39
CA PHE A 109 -10.93 -4.75 -11.01
C PHE A 109 -12.41 -5.11 -10.82
N ASN A 110 -12.87 -6.22 -11.39
CA ASN A 110 -14.24 -6.69 -11.23
C ASN A 110 -14.26 -8.15 -10.77
N HIS A 111 -15.12 -8.45 -9.79
CA HIS A 111 -15.34 -9.82 -9.33
C HIS A 111 -16.83 -10.06 -9.08
N ILE A 112 -17.30 -11.25 -9.47
CA ILE A 112 -18.66 -11.72 -9.21
C ILE A 112 -18.59 -12.85 -8.18
N PHE A 113 -19.28 -12.64 -7.08
CA PHE A 113 -19.42 -13.61 -6.00
C PHE A 113 -20.69 -14.45 -6.19
N ALA A 114 -20.54 -15.77 -6.18
CA ALA A 114 -21.66 -16.71 -6.34
C ALA A 114 -22.56 -16.85 -5.09
N GLY A 115 -22.29 -16.08 -4.07
CA GLY A 115 -22.86 -16.18 -2.73
C GLY A 115 -21.80 -16.67 -1.78
N LEU A 116 -21.88 -16.26 -0.52
CA LEU A 116 -21.11 -16.78 0.57
C LEU A 116 -20.12 -15.83 1.27
N THR A 117 -19.96 -15.99 2.32
CA THR A 117 -19.79 -15.59 3.68
C THR A 117 -18.37 -15.53 4.23
N SER A 118 -17.39 -16.17 3.62
CA SER A 118 -16.01 -16.08 4.09
C SER A 118 -15.26 -14.95 3.39
N TYR A 119 -14.46 -14.24 4.16
CA TYR A 119 -13.52 -13.29 3.60
C TYR A 119 -12.54 -13.97 2.64
N THR A 120 -12.34 -13.33 1.51
CA THR A 120 -11.35 -13.69 0.50
C THR A 120 -10.50 -12.49 0.23
N GLU A 121 -9.20 -12.69 0.17
CA GLU A 121 -8.25 -11.65 -0.20
C GLU A 121 -8.23 -11.45 -1.71
N PHE A 122 -8.20 -10.20 -2.11
CA PHE A 122 -8.03 -9.78 -3.51
C PHE A 122 -6.88 -8.81 -3.61
N THR A 123 -6.11 -8.97 -4.67
CA THR A 123 -5.00 -8.08 -4.98
C THR A 123 -5.00 -7.70 -6.46
N PHE A 124 -4.68 -6.45 -6.76
CA PHE A 124 -4.38 -5.99 -8.12
C PHE A 124 -3.43 -4.81 -8.07
N THR A 125 -2.90 -4.42 -9.23
CA THR A 125 -1.99 -3.29 -9.33
C THR A 125 -2.53 -2.23 -10.30
N PHE A 126 -2.18 -0.98 -10.06
CA PHE A 126 -2.39 0.11 -11.00
C PHE A 126 -1.17 1.02 -11.06
N THR A 127 -1.01 1.76 -12.16
CA THR A 127 0.01 2.81 -12.29
C THR A 127 -0.66 4.17 -12.17
N ALA A 128 -0.13 5.04 -11.31
CA ALA A 128 -0.66 6.37 -11.10
C ALA A 128 -0.43 7.25 -12.32
N LEU A 129 -1.49 7.87 -12.81
CA LEU A 129 -1.48 8.81 -13.96
C LEU A 129 -1.48 10.28 -13.50
N SER A 130 -1.47 10.53 -12.20
CA SER A 130 -1.47 11.88 -11.60
C SER A 130 -0.83 11.85 -10.22
N THR A 131 -0.75 13.00 -9.56
CA THR A 131 -0.28 13.13 -8.17
C THR A 131 -1.33 12.82 -7.12
N SER A 132 -2.56 12.45 -7.56
CA SER A 132 -3.64 11.97 -6.70
C SER A 132 -4.39 10.89 -7.44
N SER A 133 -4.71 9.79 -6.77
CA SER A 133 -5.46 8.67 -7.33
C SER A 133 -6.64 8.29 -6.43
N PRO A 134 -7.79 7.92 -6.99
CA PRO A 134 -8.88 7.36 -6.23
C PRO A 134 -8.65 5.87 -5.95
N ILE A 135 -9.19 5.40 -4.82
CA ILE A 135 -9.61 4.02 -4.62
C ILE A 135 -11.11 4.05 -4.37
N GLN A 136 -11.87 3.22 -5.10
CA GLN A 136 -13.32 3.18 -4.97
C GLN A 136 -13.83 1.75 -5.12
N PHE A 137 -14.60 1.31 -4.16
CA PHE A 137 -15.34 0.06 -4.17
C PHE A 137 -16.80 0.34 -4.51
N SER A 138 -17.32 -0.32 -5.53
CA SER A 138 -18.72 -0.23 -5.95
C SER A 138 -19.35 -1.61 -5.79
N ALA A 139 -20.26 -1.74 -4.86
CA ALA A 139 -20.94 -2.99 -4.53
C ALA A 139 -22.32 -3.04 -5.16
N ALA A 140 -22.66 -4.17 -5.78
CA ALA A 140 -24.01 -4.56 -6.15
C ALA A 140 -24.34 -5.87 -5.42
N GLY A 141 -24.84 -5.76 -4.20
CA GLY A 141 -25.08 -6.81 -3.22
C GLY A 141 -24.70 -6.36 -1.80
N PHE A 142 -24.92 -7.23 -0.83
CA PHE A 142 -24.55 -6.99 0.57
C PHE A 142 -23.08 -7.44 0.78
N PHE A 143 -22.16 -6.49 0.73
CA PHE A 143 -20.73 -6.74 0.86
C PHE A 143 -20.18 -6.25 2.18
N PHE A 144 -19.20 -6.97 2.67
CA PHE A 144 -18.32 -6.61 3.75
C PHE A 144 -16.91 -6.41 3.19
N LEU A 145 -16.27 -5.31 3.58
CA LEU A 145 -14.91 -4.97 3.18
C LEU A 145 -14.08 -4.71 4.44
N ASP A 146 -12.83 -5.17 4.42
CA ASP A 146 -11.92 -4.97 5.54
C ASP A 146 -10.46 -4.97 5.06
N ASP A 147 -9.54 -4.53 5.91
CA ASP A 147 -8.09 -4.55 5.73
C ASP A 147 -7.65 -4.05 4.35
N ILE A 148 -8.17 -2.88 3.96
CA ILE A 148 -7.87 -2.28 2.66
C ILE A 148 -6.49 -1.65 2.71
N SER A 149 -5.61 -2.01 1.79
CA SER A 149 -4.30 -1.40 1.67
C SER A 149 -4.00 -0.94 0.25
N VAL A 150 -3.29 0.16 0.13
CA VAL A 150 -2.69 0.63 -1.11
C VAL A 150 -1.25 0.99 -0.83
N THR A 151 -0.33 0.24 -1.39
CA THR A 151 1.10 0.42 -1.15
C THR A 151 1.86 0.61 -2.45
N PRO A 152 2.89 1.49 -2.49
CA PRO A 152 3.74 1.57 -3.66
C PRO A 152 4.38 0.21 -3.95
N THR A 153 4.28 -0.28 -5.18
CA THR A 153 5.10 -1.42 -5.62
C THR A 153 6.54 -0.96 -5.64
N GLY A 154 7.36 -1.48 -4.72
CA GLY A 154 8.78 -1.17 -4.73
C GLY A 154 9.39 -1.63 -6.04
N VAL A 155 9.98 -0.72 -6.78
CA VAL A 155 11.00 -1.12 -7.75
C VAL A 155 12.11 -1.76 -6.90
N PRO A 156 12.53 -3.00 -7.17
CA PRO A 156 13.75 -3.50 -6.54
C PRO A 156 14.85 -2.50 -6.89
N ASP A 157 15.38 -1.81 -5.88
CA ASP A 157 16.39 -0.76 -6.07
C ASP A 157 17.69 -1.34 -6.60
N GLY A 158 17.70 -1.65 -7.89
CA GLY A 158 18.95 -1.89 -8.60
C GLY A 158 19.94 -0.73 -8.44
N GLY A 159 19.43 0.49 -8.25
CA GLY A 159 20.24 1.68 -8.03
C GLY A 159 20.98 1.69 -6.70
N THR A 160 20.36 1.32 -5.61
CA THR A 160 21.01 1.24 -4.29
C THR A 160 22.00 0.10 -4.20
N THR A 161 21.69 -1.05 -4.76
CA THR A 161 22.61 -2.21 -4.81
C THR A 161 23.85 -1.88 -5.63
N VAL A 162 23.70 -1.25 -6.79
CA VAL A 162 24.83 -0.82 -7.63
C VAL A 162 25.65 0.27 -6.93
N SER A 163 25.00 1.23 -6.27
CA SER A 163 25.69 2.27 -5.50
C SER A 163 26.49 1.70 -4.33
N LEU A 164 25.88 0.78 -3.55
CA LEU A 164 26.57 0.09 -2.44
C LEU A 164 27.75 -0.74 -2.94
N LEU A 165 27.57 -1.47 -4.04
CA LEU A 165 28.66 -2.23 -4.66
C LEU A 165 29.77 -1.30 -5.16
N GLY A 166 29.41 -0.19 -5.79
CA GLY A 166 30.35 0.83 -6.23
C GLY A 166 31.14 1.43 -5.07
N CYS A 167 30.48 1.79 -3.97
CA CYS A 167 31.12 2.29 -2.75
C CYS A 167 32.03 1.25 -2.09
N ALA A 168 31.62 -0.03 -2.06
CA ALA A 168 32.43 -1.11 -1.52
C ALA A 168 33.71 -1.33 -2.34
N LEU A 169 33.60 -1.31 -3.67
CA LEU A 169 34.77 -1.44 -4.58
C LEU A 169 35.73 -0.26 -4.44
N LEU A 170 35.22 0.97 -4.35
CA LEU A 170 36.08 2.16 -4.14
C LEU A 170 36.78 2.10 -2.77
N GLY A 171 36.08 1.63 -1.73
CA GLY A 171 36.64 1.38 -0.40
C GLY A 171 37.78 0.36 -0.42
N LEU A 172 37.63 -0.74 -1.15
CA LEU A 172 38.65 -1.76 -1.33
C LEU A 172 39.88 -1.23 -2.09
N VAL A 173 39.66 -0.44 -3.14
CA VAL A 173 40.79 0.19 -3.90
C VAL A 173 41.55 1.16 -2.99
N ALA A 174 40.88 1.97 -2.20
CA ALA A 174 41.51 2.89 -1.26
C ALA A 174 42.32 2.15 -0.18
N LEU A 175 41.79 1.02 0.32
CA LEU A 175 42.49 0.18 1.30
C LEU A 175 43.75 -0.46 0.71
N ARG A 176 43.67 -1.01 -0.51
CA ARG A 176 44.79 -1.61 -1.22
C ARG A 176 45.92 -0.61 -1.46
N ARG A 177 45.59 0.63 -1.83
CA ARG A 177 46.63 1.70 -1.99
C ARG A 177 47.35 2.01 -0.69
N LYS A 178 46.67 1.90 0.46
CA LYS A 178 47.25 2.20 1.77
C LYS A 178 48.12 1.04 2.29
N LEU A 179 47.84 -0.19 1.89
CA LEU A 179 48.61 -1.39 2.32
C LEU A 179 49.85 -1.62 1.44
N ASN A 180 49.93 -1.04 0.27
CA ASN A 180 51.07 -1.14 -0.68
C ASN A 180 52.04 0.06 -0.59
N CYS A 181 51.86 0.97 0.35
CA CYS A 181 52.81 2.02 0.76
C CYS A 181 53.40 1.69 2.12
#